data_011c4cd0dc9ba6473b8f709653ba86ff
#
_entry.id   011c4cd0dc9ba6473b8f709653ba86ff
#
_cell.length_a   1.000
_cell.length_b   1.000
_cell.length_c   1.000
_cell.angle_alpha   90.00
_cell.angle_beta   90.00
_cell.angle_gamma   90.00
#
_symmetry.space_group_name_H-M   'P 1'
#
loop_
_entity.id
_entity.type
_entity.pdbx_description
1 polymer ?
#
loop_
_entity_poly.entity_id
_entity_poly.type
_entity_poly.pdbx_seq_one_letter_code
_entity_poly.pdbx_strand_id
1 'polypeptide(L)'
;IVTSAIEHKAVLDSCRQLESEGFELSYVAPDAGGIVQPEALAPLLREDTILVSVMHVNNELGTVNDIAALGALCRERGIVFHVDAAQGAGKLPIDLAALPVDLMSFSAHKMYGPKGIGALFVRRLPRVWLEAQMHGGGHERGMRSGTLPTHQIVGMGEAFRLARLEMATDNERVRMLRDRLWKGLSQI
;
A
#
# COMPACT_ATOMS: atom_id res chain seq x y z
N ILE A 1 15.77 -2.86 -6.07
CA ILE A 1 14.50 -2.56 -5.43
C ILE A 1 14.68 -1.37 -4.50
N VAL A 2 13.74 -0.42 -4.49
CA VAL A 2 13.74 0.70 -3.55
C VAL A 2 12.48 0.63 -2.68
N THR A 3 12.62 0.78 -1.36
CA THR A 3 11.49 0.84 -0.43
C THR A 3 11.71 1.91 0.63
N SER A 4 10.65 2.31 1.35
CA SER A 4 10.84 3.29 2.41
C SER A 4 11.40 2.64 3.69
N ALA A 5 12.19 3.42 4.45
CA ALA A 5 12.76 2.93 5.71
C ALA A 5 11.70 2.74 6.82
N ILE A 6 10.49 3.29 6.62
CA ILE A 6 9.39 3.26 7.59
C ILE A 6 8.21 2.38 7.16
N GLU A 7 8.44 1.46 6.22
CA GLU A 7 7.43 0.48 5.82
C GLU A 7 7.04 -0.45 6.98
N HIS A 8 5.84 -1.02 6.87
CA HIS A 8 5.45 -2.13 7.75
C HIS A 8 6.37 -3.34 7.54
N LYS A 9 6.57 -4.14 8.59
CA LYS A 9 7.40 -5.36 8.53
C LYS A 9 7.04 -6.31 7.39
N ALA A 10 5.77 -6.37 6.99
CA ALA A 10 5.35 -7.19 5.86
C ALA A 10 6.09 -6.85 4.56
N VAL A 11 6.43 -5.58 4.34
CA VAL A 11 7.23 -5.13 3.21
C VAL A 11 8.71 -5.27 3.50
N LEU A 12 9.19 -4.77 4.65
CA LEU A 12 10.61 -4.80 5.00
C LEU A 12 11.18 -6.22 5.06
N ASP A 13 10.46 -7.16 5.68
CA ASP A 13 10.95 -8.54 5.80
C ASP A 13 10.91 -9.27 4.45
N SER A 14 9.92 -8.98 3.59
CA SER A 14 9.89 -9.45 2.19
C SER A 14 11.06 -8.90 1.38
N CYS A 15 11.39 -7.61 1.56
CA CYS A 15 12.57 -7.00 0.94
C CYS A 15 13.87 -7.68 1.40
N ARG A 16 14.03 -7.93 2.69
CA ARG A 16 15.20 -8.64 3.23
C ARG A 16 15.34 -10.06 2.68
N GLN A 17 14.20 -10.76 2.48
CA GLN A 17 14.22 -12.07 1.83
C GLN A 17 14.76 -11.97 0.40
N LEU A 18 14.27 -11.00 -0.38
CA LEU A 18 14.73 -10.76 -1.74
C LEU A 18 16.23 -10.36 -1.77
N GLU A 19 16.71 -9.59 -0.78
CA GLU A 19 18.12 -9.27 -0.63
C GLU A 19 18.98 -10.53 -0.44
N SER A 20 18.49 -11.49 0.36
CA SER A 20 19.17 -12.79 0.53
C SER A 20 19.19 -13.64 -0.75
N GLU A 21 18.30 -13.36 -1.69
CA GLU A 21 18.22 -13.99 -3.01
C GLU A 21 19.04 -13.25 -4.09
N GLY A 22 19.75 -12.17 -3.70
CA GLY A 22 20.68 -11.44 -4.57
C GLY A 22 20.13 -10.18 -5.20
N PHE A 23 18.93 -9.71 -4.82
CA PHE A 23 18.44 -8.39 -5.23
C PHE A 23 19.11 -7.30 -4.40
N GLU A 24 19.52 -6.22 -5.05
CA GLU A 24 19.98 -5.03 -4.32
C GLU A 24 18.81 -4.21 -3.79
N LEU A 25 18.92 -3.79 -2.52
CA LEU A 25 17.93 -2.95 -1.85
C LEU A 25 18.49 -1.58 -1.53
N SER A 26 17.66 -0.55 -1.76
CA SER A 26 17.88 0.81 -1.29
C SER A 26 16.71 1.26 -0.44
N TYR A 27 16.99 1.97 0.64
CA TYR A 27 15.98 2.47 1.56
C TYR A 27 15.89 3.99 1.46
N VAL A 28 14.74 4.52 1.02
CA VAL A 28 14.50 5.95 1.05
C VAL A 28 14.08 6.37 2.46
N ALA A 29 14.79 7.36 3.02
CA ALA A 29 14.44 7.94 4.30
C ALA A 29 13.27 8.94 4.12
N PRO A 30 12.31 8.96 5.05
CA PRO A 30 11.32 10.03 5.09
C PRO A 30 11.97 11.34 5.54
N ASP A 31 11.29 12.45 5.27
CA ASP A 31 11.66 13.75 5.85
C ASP A 31 11.36 13.82 7.36
N ALA A 32 11.64 14.98 7.99
CA ALA A 32 11.37 15.21 9.41
C ALA A 32 9.87 15.12 9.77
N GLY A 33 8.98 15.24 8.79
CA GLY A 33 7.54 15.06 8.95
C GLY A 33 7.09 13.59 8.81
N GLY A 34 8.01 12.68 8.49
CA GLY A 34 7.70 11.27 8.27
C GLY A 34 7.10 10.98 6.89
N ILE A 35 7.36 11.83 5.91
CA ILE A 35 6.84 11.73 4.54
C ILE A 35 7.99 11.42 3.58
N VAL A 36 7.78 10.45 2.67
CA VAL A 36 8.73 10.16 1.59
C VAL A 36 8.51 11.15 0.45
N GLN A 37 9.53 11.97 0.21
CA GLN A 37 9.49 12.98 -0.85
C GLN A 37 10.05 12.43 -2.17
N PRO A 38 9.50 12.81 -3.34
CA PRO A 38 10.04 12.42 -4.64
C PRO A 38 11.52 12.78 -4.83
N GLU A 39 11.95 13.92 -4.28
CA GLU A 39 13.33 14.39 -4.32
C GLU A 39 14.30 13.49 -3.55
N ALA A 40 13.82 12.83 -2.50
CA ALA A 40 14.60 11.83 -1.75
C ALA A 40 14.62 10.48 -2.46
N LEU A 41 13.56 10.13 -3.20
CA LEU A 41 13.46 8.89 -3.96
C LEU A 41 14.28 8.94 -5.26
N ALA A 42 14.23 10.04 -6.00
CA ALA A 42 14.81 10.16 -7.34
C ALA A 42 16.29 9.74 -7.44
N PRO A 43 17.20 10.12 -6.52
CA PRO A 43 18.63 9.75 -6.59
C PRO A 43 18.89 8.26 -6.30
N LEU A 44 17.92 7.54 -5.72
CA LEU A 44 18.03 6.09 -5.44
C LEU A 44 17.59 5.23 -6.64
N LEU A 45 16.95 5.83 -7.64
CA LEU A 45 16.48 5.14 -8.83
C LEU A 45 17.61 4.97 -9.83
N ARG A 46 18.06 3.75 -10.03
CA ARG A 46 19.11 3.34 -10.95
C ARG A 46 18.49 2.77 -12.24
N GLU A 47 19.30 2.56 -13.27
CA GLU A 47 18.87 1.96 -14.54
C GLU A 47 18.36 0.51 -14.37
N ASP A 48 18.88 -0.20 -13.37
CA ASP A 48 18.49 -1.57 -13.02
C ASP A 48 17.43 -1.65 -11.93
N THR A 49 16.85 -0.52 -11.49
CA THR A 49 15.75 -0.50 -10.54
C THR A 49 14.47 -1.04 -11.18
N ILE A 50 13.94 -2.15 -10.67
CA ILE A 50 12.75 -2.82 -11.21
C ILE A 50 11.47 -2.52 -10.42
N LEU A 51 11.59 -2.18 -9.15
CA LEU A 51 10.46 -2.00 -8.24
C LEU A 51 10.72 -0.91 -7.21
N VAL A 52 9.74 -0.05 -7.03
CA VAL A 52 9.63 0.85 -5.88
C VAL A 52 8.41 0.44 -5.07
N SER A 53 8.56 0.32 -3.76
CA SER A 53 7.46 0.01 -2.83
C SER A 53 7.41 1.05 -1.71
N VAL A 54 6.32 1.84 -1.66
CA VAL A 54 6.12 2.87 -0.62
C VAL A 54 4.69 2.80 -0.12
N MET A 55 4.51 2.79 1.20
CA MET A 55 3.18 2.76 1.81
C MET A 55 2.43 4.08 1.58
N HIS A 56 1.11 3.99 1.44
CA HIS A 56 0.25 5.16 1.29
C HIS A 56 0.13 5.94 2.61
N VAL A 57 -0.17 5.23 3.70
CA VAL A 57 -0.31 5.81 5.04
C VAL A 57 0.53 5.01 6.02
N ASN A 58 1.38 5.68 6.79
CA ASN A 58 2.19 5.01 7.79
C ASN A 58 1.34 4.54 8.98
N ASN A 59 1.53 3.31 9.40
CA ASN A 59 0.74 2.66 10.45
C ASN A 59 1.07 3.15 11.87
N GLU A 60 2.23 3.77 12.08
CA GLU A 60 2.66 4.30 13.38
C GLU A 60 2.45 5.81 13.47
N LEU A 61 2.93 6.55 12.48
CA LEU A 61 2.92 8.01 12.47
C LEU A 61 1.60 8.59 11.95
N GLY A 62 0.89 7.84 11.09
CA GLY A 62 -0.31 8.33 10.42
C GLY A 62 -0.02 9.33 9.28
N THR A 63 1.24 9.48 8.89
CA THR A 63 1.64 10.33 7.76
C THR A 63 1.16 9.76 6.44
N VAL A 64 0.85 10.63 5.49
CA VAL A 64 0.31 10.28 4.16
C VAL A 64 1.33 10.64 3.10
N ASN A 65 1.79 9.67 2.33
CA ASN A 65 2.67 9.88 1.20
C ASN A 65 1.90 10.28 -0.06
N ASP A 66 2.46 11.19 -0.86
CA ASP A 66 1.92 11.53 -2.17
C ASP A 66 2.24 10.43 -3.18
N ILE A 67 1.40 9.38 -3.18
CA ILE A 67 1.56 8.24 -4.11
C ILE A 67 1.33 8.62 -5.57
N ALA A 68 0.71 9.77 -5.85
CA ALA A 68 0.57 10.26 -7.22
C ALA A 68 1.91 10.80 -7.74
N ALA A 69 2.59 11.64 -6.95
CA ALA A 69 3.90 12.18 -7.32
C ALA A 69 4.98 11.09 -7.38
N LEU A 70 5.03 10.19 -6.38
CA LEU A 70 5.97 9.06 -6.37
C LEU A 70 5.74 8.12 -7.55
N GLY A 71 4.49 7.80 -7.85
CA GLY A 71 4.14 6.94 -8.96
C GLY A 71 4.40 7.58 -10.34
N ALA A 72 4.22 8.90 -10.47
CA ALA A 72 4.59 9.62 -11.69
C ALA A 72 6.09 9.50 -11.95
N LEU A 73 6.94 9.72 -10.94
CA LEU A 73 8.38 9.55 -11.03
C LEU A 73 8.79 8.13 -11.44
N CYS A 74 8.16 7.10 -10.83
CA CYS A 74 8.41 5.71 -11.21
C CYS A 74 8.01 5.42 -12.66
N ARG A 75 6.86 5.94 -13.09
CA ARG A 75 6.35 5.76 -14.47
C ARG A 75 7.25 6.39 -15.51
N GLU A 76 7.80 7.60 -15.25
CA GLU A 76 8.77 8.26 -16.12
C GLU A 76 10.05 7.44 -16.32
N ARG A 77 10.42 6.64 -15.33
CA ARG A 77 11.60 5.76 -15.36
C ARG A 77 11.28 4.31 -15.82
N GLY A 78 10.01 4.00 -16.11
CA GLY A 78 9.59 2.64 -16.48
C GLY A 78 9.69 1.62 -15.33
N ILE A 79 9.67 2.08 -14.08
CA ILE A 79 9.81 1.27 -12.87
C ILE A 79 8.42 0.90 -12.35
N VAL A 80 8.20 -0.35 -11.97
CA VAL A 80 6.95 -0.81 -11.34
C VAL A 80 6.79 -0.15 -9.97
N PHE A 81 5.62 0.43 -9.71
CA PHE A 81 5.31 1.07 -8.43
C PHE A 81 4.25 0.28 -7.65
N HIS A 82 4.67 -0.25 -6.50
CA HIS A 82 3.81 -0.90 -5.51
C HIS A 82 3.48 0.05 -4.36
N VAL A 83 2.24 0.01 -3.91
CA VAL A 83 1.76 0.77 -2.75
C VAL A 83 1.15 -0.17 -1.72
N ASP A 84 1.66 -0.17 -0.49
CA ASP A 84 0.92 -0.74 0.64
C ASP A 84 -0.17 0.25 1.09
N ALA A 85 -1.42 -0.07 0.76
CA ALA A 85 -2.59 0.74 1.11
C ALA A 85 -3.37 0.17 2.30
N ALA A 86 -2.78 -0.72 3.10
CA ALA A 86 -3.47 -1.35 4.22
C ALA A 86 -4.05 -0.33 5.21
N GLN A 87 -3.37 0.79 5.44
CA GLN A 87 -3.87 1.87 6.31
C GLN A 87 -4.64 2.97 5.57
N GLY A 88 -4.41 3.15 4.26
CA GLY A 88 -5.09 4.17 3.45
C GLY A 88 -6.49 3.75 2.99
N ALA A 89 -6.66 2.47 2.67
CA ALA A 89 -7.92 1.94 2.17
C ALA A 89 -9.07 2.11 3.18
N GLY A 90 -10.20 2.58 2.68
CA GLY A 90 -11.38 2.88 3.50
C GLY A 90 -11.29 4.15 4.36
N LYS A 91 -10.14 4.84 4.36
CA LYS A 91 -9.91 6.09 5.11
C LYS A 91 -9.57 7.27 4.20
N LEU A 92 -8.94 7.01 3.07
CA LEU A 92 -8.62 8.00 2.05
C LEU A 92 -9.26 7.61 0.72
N PRO A 93 -9.64 8.59 -0.13
CA PRO A 93 -10.07 8.32 -1.48
C PRO A 93 -8.93 7.70 -2.30
N ILE A 94 -9.19 6.57 -2.95
CA ILE A 94 -8.25 5.90 -3.85
C ILE A 94 -8.96 5.68 -5.19
N ASP A 95 -8.46 6.32 -6.24
CA ASP A 95 -8.88 6.09 -7.61
C ASP A 95 -7.74 5.49 -8.43
N LEU A 96 -7.78 4.18 -8.60
CA LEU A 96 -6.77 3.43 -9.34
C LEU A 96 -6.79 3.70 -10.86
N ALA A 97 -7.83 4.32 -11.39
CA ALA A 97 -7.84 4.77 -12.77
C ALA A 97 -6.99 6.03 -12.98
N ALA A 98 -6.98 6.92 -11.99
CA ALA A 98 -6.23 8.17 -12.03
C ALA A 98 -4.79 8.03 -11.49
N LEU A 99 -4.60 7.22 -10.45
CA LEU A 99 -3.30 7.07 -9.79
C LEU A 99 -2.30 6.27 -10.65
N PRO A 100 -1.03 6.72 -10.76
CA PRO A 100 0.03 6.02 -11.48
C PRO A 100 0.64 4.88 -10.63
N VAL A 101 -0.20 3.98 -10.13
CA VAL A 101 0.18 2.84 -9.29
C VAL A 101 -0.01 1.55 -10.07
N ASP A 102 0.95 0.64 -10.03
CA ASP A 102 0.93 -0.62 -10.77
C ASP A 102 0.45 -1.79 -9.92
N LEU A 103 0.81 -1.78 -8.65
CA LEU A 103 0.43 -2.77 -7.65
C LEU A 103 -0.06 -2.07 -6.39
N MET A 104 -1.14 -2.55 -5.79
CA MET A 104 -1.60 -2.00 -4.52
C MET A 104 -2.15 -3.10 -3.61
N SER A 105 -1.60 -3.18 -2.40
CA SER A 105 -1.98 -4.17 -1.39
C SER A 105 -3.05 -3.62 -0.45
N PHE A 106 -4.03 -4.46 -0.12
CA PHE A 106 -5.12 -4.15 0.79
C PHE A 106 -5.29 -5.23 1.86
N SER A 107 -5.73 -4.83 3.06
CA SER A 107 -6.03 -5.75 4.15
C SER A 107 -7.44 -5.49 4.69
N ALA A 108 -8.30 -6.51 4.65
CA ALA A 108 -9.71 -6.36 5.02
C ALA A 108 -9.90 -5.93 6.47
N HIS A 109 -9.14 -6.52 7.41
CA HIS A 109 -9.30 -6.23 8.83
C HIS A 109 -8.89 -4.81 9.25
N LYS A 110 -8.22 -4.05 8.38
CA LYS A 110 -7.87 -2.64 8.61
C LYS A 110 -9.01 -1.67 8.24
N MET A 111 -10.06 -2.19 7.60
CA MET A 111 -11.29 -1.47 7.25
C MET A 111 -12.55 -2.18 7.76
N TYR A 112 -12.44 -2.82 8.94
CA TYR A 112 -13.53 -3.51 9.63
C TYR A 112 -14.06 -4.77 8.93
N GLY A 113 -13.34 -5.26 7.93
CA GLY A 113 -13.61 -6.53 7.24
C GLY A 113 -13.04 -7.74 7.98
N PRO A 114 -13.24 -8.96 7.44
CA PRO A 114 -12.76 -10.18 8.06
C PRO A 114 -11.23 -10.26 8.12
N LYS A 115 -10.72 -10.89 9.18
CA LYS A 115 -9.30 -11.27 9.26
C LYS A 115 -9.00 -12.43 8.31
N GLY A 116 -7.74 -12.52 7.87
CA GLY A 116 -7.27 -13.62 7.03
C GLY A 116 -7.51 -13.43 5.52
N ILE A 117 -8.04 -12.28 5.09
CA ILE A 117 -8.23 -11.93 3.70
C ILE A 117 -7.61 -10.57 3.38
N GLY A 118 -7.00 -10.47 2.22
CA GLY A 118 -6.51 -9.25 1.59
C GLY A 118 -6.69 -9.32 0.09
N ALA A 119 -6.34 -8.25 -0.59
CA ALA A 119 -6.37 -8.17 -2.05
C ALA A 119 -5.11 -7.47 -2.56
N LEU A 120 -4.69 -7.86 -3.76
CA LEU A 120 -3.68 -7.17 -4.53
C LEU A 120 -4.31 -6.67 -5.83
N PHE A 121 -4.31 -5.35 -6.00
CA PHE A 121 -4.56 -4.77 -7.32
C PHE A 121 -3.33 -4.96 -8.20
N VAL A 122 -3.54 -5.44 -9.41
CA VAL A 122 -2.50 -5.61 -10.42
C VAL A 122 -2.95 -4.89 -11.68
N ARG A 123 -2.19 -3.89 -12.11
CA ARG A 123 -2.51 -3.10 -13.31
C ARG A 123 -2.43 -3.96 -14.56
N ARG A 124 -3.42 -3.81 -15.42
CA ARG A 124 -3.51 -4.56 -16.69
C ARG A 124 -2.85 -3.84 -17.87
N LEU A 125 -2.83 -2.51 -17.85
CA LEU A 125 -2.28 -1.68 -18.92
C LEU A 125 -1.55 -0.45 -18.32
N PRO A 126 -0.22 -0.34 -18.47
CA PRO A 126 0.68 -1.39 -18.99
C PRO A 126 0.61 -2.65 -18.13
N ARG A 127 0.84 -3.82 -18.73
CA ARG A 127 0.68 -5.09 -18.05
C ARG A 127 1.83 -5.36 -17.09
N VAL A 128 1.50 -5.59 -15.83
CA VAL A 128 2.43 -6.11 -14.82
C VAL A 128 2.33 -7.64 -14.77
N TRP A 129 3.47 -8.31 -14.79
CA TRP A 129 3.57 -9.74 -14.64
C TRP A 129 3.98 -10.08 -13.22
N LEU A 130 3.29 -11.05 -12.63
CA LEU A 130 3.62 -11.60 -11.32
C LEU A 130 3.88 -13.08 -11.46
N GLU A 131 4.96 -13.54 -10.86
CA GLU A 131 5.23 -14.95 -10.68
C GLU A 131 4.40 -15.48 -9.51
N ALA A 132 3.69 -16.59 -9.74
CA ALA A 132 2.88 -17.22 -8.72
C ALA A 132 3.76 -17.81 -7.62
N GLN A 133 3.48 -17.47 -6.38
CA GLN A 133 4.15 -18.06 -5.21
C GLN A 133 3.43 -19.34 -4.71
N MET A 134 2.19 -19.56 -5.14
CA MET A 134 1.39 -20.75 -4.84
C MET A 134 0.83 -21.35 -6.12
N HIS A 135 1.10 -22.63 -6.34
CA HIS A 135 0.74 -23.35 -7.54
C HIS A 135 -0.46 -24.30 -7.32
N GLY A 136 -1.13 -24.71 -8.39
CA GLY A 136 -2.30 -25.59 -8.40
C GLY A 136 -3.57 -24.87 -8.86
N GLY A 137 -4.54 -25.54 -9.40
CA GLY A 137 -5.90 -25.08 -9.72
C GLY A 137 -6.10 -23.81 -10.57
N GLY A 138 -5.07 -22.98 -10.78
CA GLY A 138 -5.13 -21.79 -11.64
C GLY A 138 -6.04 -20.66 -11.15
N HIS A 139 -6.39 -20.61 -9.87
CA HIS A 139 -7.22 -19.55 -9.30
C HIS A 139 -6.54 -18.18 -9.44
N GLU A 140 -7.31 -17.10 -9.32
CA GLU A 140 -6.85 -15.72 -9.47
C GLU A 140 -6.01 -15.51 -10.74
N ARG A 141 -6.48 -16.08 -11.86
CA ARG A 141 -5.81 -16.02 -13.19
C ARG A 141 -4.42 -16.63 -13.18
N GLY A 142 -4.18 -17.62 -12.35
CA GLY A 142 -2.89 -18.28 -12.20
C GLY A 142 -1.94 -17.59 -11.24
N MET A 143 -2.25 -16.39 -10.75
CA MET A 143 -1.35 -15.63 -9.88
C MET A 143 -1.32 -16.16 -8.44
N ARG A 144 -2.44 -16.74 -7.96
CA ARG A 144 -2.52 -17.30 -6.59
C ARG A 144 -3.49 -18.47 -6.58
N SER A 145 -2.98 -19.67 -6.58
CA SER A 145 -3.79 -20.89 -6.53
C SER A 145 -4.26 -21.24 -5.12
N GLY A 146 -5.36 -21.97 -5.04
CA GLY A 146 -5.99 -22.44 -3.80
C GLY A 146 -7.48 -22.08 -3.77
N THR A 147 -8.30 -22.97 -3.20
CA THR A 147 -9.74 -22.76 -3.06
C THR A 147 -10.02 -21.41 -2.39
N LEU A 148 -10.87 -20.62 -3.02
CA LEU A 148 -11.13 -19.25 -2.57
C LEU A 148 -11.99 -19.25 -1.29
N PRO A 149 -11.65 -18.48 -0.26
CA PRO A 149 -12.44 -18.29 0.95
C PRO A 149 -13.63 -17.35 0.66
N THR A 150 -14.64 -17.82 -0.05
CA THR A 150 -15.71 -17.00 -0.63
C THR A 150 -16.43 -16.13 0.41
N HIS A 151 -16.66 -16.63 1.62
CA HIS A 151 -17.27 -15.89 2.71
C HIS A 151 -16.42 -14.68 3.15
N GLN A 152 -15.09 -14.82 3.19
CA GLN A 152 -14.18 -13.72 3.51
C GLN A 152 -14.10 -12.70 2.36
N ILE A 153 -14.12 -13.17 1.12
CA ILE A 153 -14.13 -12.30 -0.08
C ILE A 153 -15.38 -11.43 -0.09
N VAL A 154 -16.55 -12.03 0.15
CA VAL A 154 -17.83 -11.30 0.25
C VAL A 154 -17.78 -10.29 1.40
N GLY A 155 -17.29 -10.71 2.57
CA GLY A 155 -17.12 -9.81 3.72
C GLY A 155 -16.16 -8.65 3.46
N MET A 156 -15.06 -8.88 2.74
CA MET A 156 -14.14 -7.81 2.32
C MET A 156 -14.82 -6.86 1.32
N GLY A 157 -15.55 -7.39 0.34
CA GLY A 157 -16.31 -6.59 -0.62
C GLY A 157 -17.34 -5.69 0.08
N GLU A 158 -18.06 -6.19 1.07
CA GLU A 158 -19.00 -5.41 1.86
C GLU A 158 -18.30 -4.35 2.71
N ALA A 159 -17.14 -4.66 3.30
CA ALA A 159 -16.34 -3.68 4.03
C ALA A 159 -15.91 -2.51 3.13
N PHE A 160 -15.47 -2.79 1.89
CA PHE A 160 -15.17 -1.73 0.90
C PHE A 160 -16.41 -0.90 0.53
N ARG A 161 -17.56 -1.55 0.36
CA ARG A 161 -18.81 -0.85 0.03
C ARG A 161 -19.21 0.11 1.15
N LEU A 162 -19.20 -0.34 2.40
CA LEU A 162 -19.52 0.48 3.57
C LEU A 162 -18.51 1.61 3.74
N ALA A 163 -17.21 1.31 3.67
CA ALA A 163 -16.15 2.31 3.77
C ALA A 163 -16.34 3.43 2.73
N ARG A 164 -16.71 3.08 1.48
CA ARG A 164 -16.97 4.07 0.44
C ARG A 164 -18.15 4.99 0.79
N LEU A 165 -19.21 4.48 1.41
CA LEU A 165 -20.39 5.24 1.76
C LEU A 165 -20.19 6.11 3.00
N GLU A 166 -19.45 5.61 3.98
CA GLU A 166 -19.37 6.19 5.31
C GLU A 166 -18.07 6.95 5.57
N MET A 167 -17.07 6.83 4.68
CA MET A 167 -15.72 7.39 4.85
C MET A 167 -15.73 8.86 5.27
N ALA A 168 -16.53 9.71 4.64
CA ALA A 168 -16.54 11.14 4.94
C ALA A 168 -17.06 11.42 6.36
N THR A 169 -18.16 10.76 6.74
CA THR A 169 -18.77 10.90 8.06
C THR A 169 -17.88 10.32 9.15
N ASP A 170 -17.28 9.15 8.91
CA ASP A 170 -16.40 8.51 9.87
C ASP A 170 -15.10 9.30 10.07
N ASN A 171 -14.50 9.80 8.99
CA ASN A 171 -13.31 10.63 9.07
C ASN A 171 -13.56 11.91 9.87
N GLU A 172 -14.69 12.58 9.66
CA GLU A 172 -15.06 13.78 10.42
C GLU A 172 -15.22 13.46 11.90
N ARG A 173 -15.94 12.40 12.23
CA ARG A 173 -16.14 11.93 13.61
C ARG A 173 -14.80 11.59 14.28
N VAL A 174 -13.94 10.82 13.61
CA VAL A 174 -12.62 10.42 14.15
C VAL A 174 -11.73 11.64 14.33
N ARG A 175 -11.74 12.59 13.39
CA ARG A 175 -11.00 13.85 13.48
C ARG A 175 -11.40 14.65 14.72
N MET A 176 -12.70 14.83 14.95
CA MET A 176 -13.22 15.55 16.12
C MET A 176 -12.78 14.89 17.44
N LEU A 177 -12.84 13.55 17.50
CA LEU A 177 -12.42 12.80 18.68
C LEU A 177 -10.91 12.91 18.94
N ARG A 178 -10.10 12.80 17.90
CA ARG A 178 -8.64 12.98 17.94
C ARG A 178 -8.29 14.38 18.44
N ASP A 179 -8.92 15.41 17.87
CA ASP A 179 -8.63 16.80 18.22
C ASP A 179 -9.01 17.11 19.66
N ARG A 180 -10.14 16.53 20.14
CA ARG A 180 -10.54 16.61 21.55
C ARG A 180 -9.52 15.94 22.46
N LEU A 181 -9.05 14.74 22.12
CA LEU A 181 -8.02 14.04 22.88
C LEU A 181 -6.71 14.86 22.91
N TRP A 182 -6.27 15.32 21.74
CA TRP A 182 -5.04 16.12 21.61
C TRP A 182 -5.09 17.38 22.48
N LYS A 183 -6.21 18.11 22.41
CA LYS A 183 -6.41 19.31 23.25
C LYS A 183 -6.33 19.00 24.75
N GLY A 184 -6.88 17.86 25.19
CA GLY A 184 -6.79 17.44 26.58
C GLY A 184 -5.37 17.10 27.02
N LEU A 185 -4.64 16.32 26.19
CA LEU A 185 -3.25 15.92 26.48
C LEU A 185 -2.28 17.11 26.45
N SER A 186 -2.50 18.10 25.59
CA SER A 186 -1.63 19.28 25.49
C SER A 186 -1.75 20.25 26.69
N GLN A 187 -2.64 19.97 27.64
CA GLN A 187 -2.82 20.75 28.87
C GLN A 187 -2.13 20.12 30.10
N ILE A 188 -1.55 18.93 29.93
CA ILE A 188 -0.80 18.18 30.94
C ILE A 188 0.70 18.47 30.81
#